data_4c01ea0329330c057278b8cc03c427a4
#
_entry.id   4c01ea0329330c057278b8cc03c427a4
#
_cell.length_a   1.000
_cell.length_b   1.000
_cell.length_c   1.000
_cell.angle_alpha   90.00
_cell.angle_beta   90.00
_cell.angle_gamma   90.00
#
_symmetry.space_group_name_H-M   'P 1'
#
loop_
_entity.id
_entity.type
_entity.pdbx_description
1 polymer ?
#
loop_
_entity_poly.entity_id
_entity_poly.type
_entity_poly.pdbx_seq_one_letter_code
_entity_poly.pdbx_strand_id
1 'polypeptide(L)'
;FKVDFNRFISGQSYDLLKKLNFNNGFKDPTFVREKIFYDVCEAAGILSPRATFAEVTFNGTPWGFYTVVEQIDDQFLDRSIGDDEGHLFKAGSNFGGGDDEASLVYLGSDTVLYENAYDLKQTESNGWEDLIDFTLAG
;
A
#
# COMPACT_ATOMS: atom_id res chain seq x y z
N PHE A 1 10.22 -1.67 -8.25
CA PHE A 1 10.79 -0.41 -7.76
C PHE A 1 9.72 0.64 -7.58
N LYS A 2 10.03 1.71 -6.84
CA LYS A 2 9.13 2.86 -6.61
C LYS A 2 9.77 4.10 -7.20
N VAL A 3 8.95 4.94 -7.83
CA VAL A 3 9.31 6.32 -8.19
C VAL A 3 8.60 7.24 -7.21
N ASP A 4 9.37 8.13 -6.57
CA ASP A 4 8.87 9.18 -5.69
C ASP A 4 9.27 10.52 -6.31
N PHE A 5 8.29 11.19 -6.92
CA PHE A 5 8.51 12.48 -7.61
C PHE A 5 8.75 13.63 -6.63
N ASN A 6 8.25 13.47 -5.40
CA ASN A 6 8.35 14.48 -4.35
C ASN A 6 9.62 14.35 -3.49
N ARG A 7 10.48 13.38 -3.78
CA ARG A 7 11.62 13.01 -2.93
C ARG A 7 12.67 14.11 -2.80
N PHE A 8 12.98 14.77 -3.90
CA PHE A 8 14.06 15.76 -3.97
C PHE A 8 13.55 17.18 -4.23
N ILE A 9 12.39 17.31 -4.85
CA ILE A 9 11.75 18.58 -5.16
C ILE A 9 10.34 18.56 -4.58
N SER A 10 10.15 19.32 -3.51
CA SER A 10 8.84 19.40 -2.85
C SER A 10 7.76 19.90 -3.81
N GLY A 11 6.59 19.26 -3.79
CA GLY A 11 5.46 19.58 -4.64
C GLY A 11 5.53 18.99 -6.06
N GLN A 12 6.60 18.30 -6.43
CA GLN A 12 6.68 17.65 -7.73
C GLN A 12 5.77 16.42 -7.77
N SER A 13 5.03 16.28 -8.88
CA SER A 13 4.13 15.15 -9.13
C SER A 13 4.12 14.81 -10.62
N TYR A 14 3.66 13.63 -10.96
CA TYR A 14 3.32 13.20 -12.31
C TYR A 14 1.83 12.89 -12.36
N ASP A 15 1.10 13.63 -13.18
CA ASP A 15 -0.37 13.51 -13.28
C ASP A 15 -1.06 13.52 -11.90
N LEU A 16 -0.66 14.48 -11.07
CA LEU A 16 -1.09 14.66 -9.67
C LEU A 16 -0.61 13.57 -8.69
N LEU A 17 0.04 12.52 -9.14
CA LEU A 17 0.57 11.46 -8.27
C LEU A 17 1.97 11.79 -7.76
N LYS A 18 2.18 11.69 -6.47
CA LYS A 18 3.49 11.89 -5.83
C LYS A 18 4.36 10.63 -5.97
N LYS A 19 3.74 9.45 -6.02
CA LYS A 19 4.46 8.16 -6.02
C LYS A 19 3.79 7.14 -6.95
N LEU A 20 4.62 6.30 -7.57
CA LEU A 20 4.18 5.14 -8.36
C LEU A 20 5.00 3.90 -8.00
N ASN A 21 4.33 2.77 -7.85
CA ASN A 21 4.97 1.48 -7.65
C ASN A 21 5.01 0.71 -8.98
N PHE A 22 6.18 0.19 -9.33
CA PHE A 22 6.41 -0.62 -10.52
C PHE A 22 6.75 -2.04 -10.10
N ASN A 23 5.82 -2.95 -10.32
CA ASN A 23 5.91 -4.35 -9.94
C ASN A 23 6.27 -5.19 -11.15
N ASN A 24 7.28 -6.05 -11.01
CA ASN A 24 7.84 -6.83 -12.11
C ASN A 24 7.16 -8.19 -12.35
N GLY A 25 5.96 -8.41 -11.81
CA GLY A 25 5.24 -9.67 -11.96
C GLY A 25 5.93 -10.86 -11.28
N PHE A 26 6.55 -10.67 -10.10
CA PHE A 26 7.20 -11.75 -9.36
C PHE A 26 6.25 -12.93 -9.17
N LYS A 27 6.66 -14.16 -9.60
CA LYS A 27 5.85 -15.36 -9.62
C LYS A 27 4.54 -15.24 -10.43
N ASP A 28 4.42 -14.25 -11.29
CA ASP A 28 3.30 -14.11 -12.24
C ASP A 28 3.80 -14.00 -13.68
N PRO A 29 3.98 -15.12 -14.39
CA PRO A 29 4.45 -15.11 -15.77
C PRO A 29 3.45 -14.49 -16.76
N THR A 30 2.22 -14.25 -16.33
CA THR A 30 1.19 -13.60 -17.15
C THR A 30 1.21 -12.07 -17.06
N PHE A 31 1.81 -11.52 -16.02
CA PHE A 31 1.84 -10.09 -15.65
C PHE A 31 0.47 -9.44 -15.41
N VAL A 32 -0.63 -10.19 -15.46
CA VAL A 32 -1.99 -9.62 -15.37
C VAL A 32 -2.68 -9.88 -14.05
N ARG A 33 -2.17 -10.77 -13.21
CA ARG A 33 -2.84 -11.21 -11.98
C ARG A 33 -3.13 -10.05 -11.03
N GLU A 34 -2.14 -9.20 -10.79
CA GLU A 34 -2.28 -8.04 -9.90
C GLU A 34 -3.30 -7.03 -10.46
N LYS A 35 -3.22 -6.73 -11.76
CA LYS A 35 -4.17 -5.82 -12.41
C LYS A 35 -5.60 -6.36 -12.34
N ILE A 36 -5.81 -7.63 -12.68
CA ILE A 36 -7.13 -8.27 -12.62
C ILE A 36 -7.68 -8.25 -11.20
N PHE A 37 -6.84 -8.51 -10.19
CA PHE A 37 -7.27 -8.47 -8.80
C PHE A 37 -7.85 -7.10 -8.42
N TYR A 38 -7.15 -6.02 -8.75
CA TYR A 38 -7.63 -4.67 -8.44
C TYR A 38 -8.88 -4.30 -9.25
N ASP A 39 -8.99 -4.72 -10.51
CA ASP A 39 -10.19 -4.51 -11.32
C ASP A 39 -11.41 -5.24 -10.73
N VAL A 40 -11.24 -6.44 -10.22
CA VAL A 40 -12.29 -7.19 -9.52
C VAL A 40 -12.69 -6.50 -8.22
N CYS A 41 -11.73 -6.01 -7.44
CA CYS A 41 -12.02 -5.22 -6.24
C CYS A 41 -12.85 -3.98 -6.57
N GLU A 42 -12.43 -3.20 -7.56
CA GLU A 42 -13.16 -2.01 -8.01
C GLU A 42 -14.58 -2.37 -8.46
N ALA A 43 -14.74 -3.40 -9.28
CA ALA A 43 -16.05 -3.87 -9.74
C ALA A 43 -16.95 -4.37 -8.60
N ALA A 44 -16.36 -4.87 -7.52
CA ALA A 44 -17.06 -5.29 -6.31
C ALA A 44 -17.33 -4.15 -5.31
N GLY A 45 -16.91 -2.91 -5.60
CA GLY A 45 -17.04 -1.77 -4.69
C GLY A 45 -16.08 -1.83 -3.50
N ILE A 46 -15.01 -2.63 -3.60
CA ILE A 46 -13.96 -2.72 -2.57
C ILE A 46 -12.91 -1.65 -2.87
N LEU A 47 -12.57 -0.84 -1.89
CA LEU A 47 -11.52 0.17 -2.01
C LEU A 47 -10.20 -0.51 -2.37
N SER A 48 -9.62 -0.10 -3.49
CA SER A 48 -8.38 -0.66 -4.00
C SER A 48 -7.54 0.37 -4.75
N PRO A 49 -6.22 0.22 -4.80
CA PRO A 49 -5.39 1.08 -5.64
C PRO A 49 -5.67 0.85 -7.12
N ARG A 50 -5.57 1.91 -7.89
CA ARG A 50 -5.61 1.83 -9.36
C ARG A 50 -4.36 1.12 -9.88
N ALA A 51 -4.52 0.31 -10.90
CA ALA A 51 -3.42 -0.38 -11.54
C ALA A 51 -3.50 -0.29 -13.07
N THR A 52 -2.34 -0.23 -13.70
CA THR A 52 -2.19 -0.23 -15.16
C THR A 52 -0.88 -0.91 -15.56
N PHE A 53 -0.56 -0.93 -16.83
CA PHE A 53 0.71 -1.46 -17.32
C PHE A 53 1.59 -0.36 -17.90
N ALA A 54 2.91 -0.55 -17.83
CA ALA A 54 3.87 0.33 -18.47
C ALA A 54 5.07 -0.44 -19.02
N GLU A 55 5.53 -0.03 -20.16
CA GLU A 55 6.89 -0.34 -20.64
C GLU A 55 7.84 0.74 -20.08
N VAL A 56 8.89 0.29 -19.45
CA VAL A 56 9.91 1.17 -18.89
C VAL A 56 11.16 1.15 -19.75
N THR A 57 11.64 2.34 -20.10
CA THR A 57 12.93 2.52 -20.76
C THR A 57 13.86 3.32 -19.85
N PHE A 58 15.13 2.97 -19.84
CA PHE A 58 16.16 3.72 -19.12
C PHE A 58 17.21 4.22 -20.11
N ASN A 59 17.37 5.53 -20.20
CA ASN A 59 18.26 6.18 -21.19
C ASN A 59 18.05 5.69 -22.64
N GLY A 60 16.78 5.47 -23.02
CA GLY A 60 16.42 4.97 -24.34
C GLY A 60 16.55 3.46 -24.54
N THR A 61 17.05 2.73 -23.56
CA THR A 61 17.15 1.28 -23.62
C THR A 61 15.92 0.64 -22.96
N PRO A 62 15.21 -0.31 -23.60
CA PRO A 62 14.12 -1.03 -22.98
C PRO A 62 14.57 -1.73 -21.69
N TRP A 63 13.88 -1.47 -20.59
CA TRP A 63 14.18 -2.05 -19.29
C TRP A 63 13.26 -3.20 -18.93
N GLY A 64 11.96 -3.07 -19.25
CA GLY A 64 11.00 -4.12 -19.04
C GLY A 64 9.54 -3.66 -19.00
N PHE A 65 8.67 -4.64 -18.86
CA PHE A 65 7.23 -4.45 -18.69
C PHE A 65 6.86 -4.60 -17.22
N TYR A 66 6.02 -3.69 -16.71
CA TYR A 66 5.68 -3.61 -15.29
C TYR A 66 4.18 -3.38 -15.10
N THR A 67 3.64 -3.93 -14.03
CA THR A 67 2.37 -3.46 -13.48
C THR A 67 2.64 -2.22 -12.65
N VAL A 68 1.99 -1.12 -12.99
CA VAL A 68 2.09 0.14 -12.24
C VAL A 68 0.91 0.22 -11.31
N VAL A 69 1.18 0.38 -10.01
CA VAL A 69 0.17 0.40 -8.96
C VAL A 69 0.26 1.70 -8.18
N GLU A 70 -0.89 2.30 -7.94
CA GLU A 70 -1.04 3.49 -7.09
C GLU A 70 -0.49 3.21 -5.70
N GLN A 71 0.19 4.19 -5.12
CA GLN A 71 0.62 4.08 -3.73
C GLN A 71 -0.57 4.27 -2.81
N ILE A 72 -0.74 3.36 -1.84
CA ILE A 72 -1.68 3.58 -0.73
C ILE A 72 -0.99 4.55 0.23
N ASP A 73 -1.45 5.80 0.23
CA ASP A 73 -1.00 6.91 1.08
C ASP A 73 -2.12 7.95 1.23
N ASP A 74 -1.79 9.16 1.72
CA ASP A 74 -2.69 10.29 1.86
C ASP A 74 -3.53 10.55 0.59
N GLN A 75 -2.90 10.53 -0.57
CA GLN A 75 -3.60 10.77 -1.85
C GLN A 75 -4.62 9.67 -2.20
N PHE A 76 -4.29 8.42 -1.90
CA PHE A 76 -5.21 7.31 -2.09
C PHE A 76 -6.42 7.44 -1.14
N LEU A 77 -6.20 7.79 0.13
CA LEU A 77 -7.26 7.96 1.12
C LEU A 77 -8.20 9.10 0.75
N ASP A 78 -7.65 10.28 0.44
CA ASP A 78 -8.44 11.43 0.00
C ASP A 78 -9.30 11.10 -1.21
N ARG A 79 -8.72 10.48 -2.24
CA ARG A 79 -9.45 10.08 -3.45
C ARG A 79 -10.54 9.02 -3.18
N SER A 80 -10.27 8.07 -2.29
CA SER A 80 -11.11 6.88 -2.13
C SER A 80 -12.21 7.04 -1.10
N ILE A 81 -11.97 7.81 -0.06
CA ILE A 81 -12.92 8.03 1.06
C ILE A 81 -13.19 9.51 1.34
N GLY A 82 -12.44 10.43 0.68
CA GLY A 82 -12.58 11.87 0.88
C GLY A 82 -12.05 12.36 2.22
N ASP A 83 -11.18 11.58 2.87
CA ASP A 83 -10.58 11.85 4.16
C ASP A 83 -9.18 11.23 4.19
N ASP A 84 -8.17 12.06 4.36
CA ASP A 84 -6.78 11.65 4.49
C ASP A 84 -6.23 11.81 5.92
N GLU A 85 -7.12 12.22 6.84
CA GLU A 85 -6.81 12.38 8.26
C GLU A 85 -7.01 11.08 9.01
N GLY A 86 -6.37 10.36 9.55
CA GLY A 86 -6.64 9.11 10.24
C GLY A 86 -5.41 8.22 10.29
N HIS A 87 -5.60 7.04 10.86
CA HIS A 87 -4.51 6.09 11.01
C HIS A 87 -4.44 5.15 9.82
N LEU A 88 -3.29 5.09 9.17
CA LEU A 88 -3.01 4.15 8.10
C LEU A 88 -2.01 3.10 8.58
N PHE A 89 -2.48 1.86 8.68
CA PHE A 89 -1.64 0.72 8.98
C PHE A 89 -1.41 -0.14 7.75
N LYS A 90 -0.18 -0.58 7.58
CA LYS A 90 0.16 -1.61 6.61
C LYS A 90 0.38 -2.93 7.34
N ALA A 91 -0.39 -3.94 6.99
CA ALA A 91 -0.14 -5.30 7.43
C ALA A 91 1.26 -5.75 6.97
N GLY A 92 2.09 -6.14 7.90
CA GLY A 92 3.41 -6.74 7.63
C GLY A 92 3.22 -8.17 7.12
N SER A 93 4.02 -8.58 6.16
CA SER A 93 4.20 -9.97 5.83
C SER A 93 5.65 -10.33 6.10
N ASN A 94 5.89 -11.11 7.12
CA ASN A 94 7.20 -11.75 7.26
C ASN A 94 7.28 -12.86 6.21
N PHE A 95 8.10 -12.67 5.18
CA PHE A 95 8.40 -13.68 4.16
C PHE A 95 8.98 -14.99 4.72
N GLY A 96 9.20 -15.05 6.04
CA GLY A 96 9.80 -16.17 6.75
C GLY A 96 8.83 -17.11 7.49
N GLY A 97 7.52 -16.85 7.44
CA GLY A 97 6.51 -17.73 8.07
C GLY A 97 6.65 -17.80 9.60
N GLY A 98 6.54 -16.67 10.27
CA GLY A 98 6.35 -16.61 11.73
C GLY A 98 4.87 -16.39 12.06
N ASP A 99 4.50 -16.65 13.31
CA ASP A 99 3.13 -16.50 13.84
C ASP A 99 2.66 -15.03 13.96
N ASP A 100 3.47 -14.07 13.48
CA ASP A 100 3.23 -12.62 13.55
C ASP A 100 2.46 -12.13 12.32
N GLU A 101 1.41 -12.83 11.92
CA GLU A 101 0.55 -12.36 10.83
C GLU A 101 -0.40 -11.27 11.34
N ALA A 102 -0.51 -10.19 10.57
CA ALA A 102 -1.46 -9.10 10.80
C ALA A 102 -2.90 -9.60 10.59
N SER A 103 -3.48 -10.20 11.61
CA SER A 103 -4.75 -10.95 11.56
C SER A 103 -5.93 -10.18 12.15
N LEU A 104 -5.73 -8.92 12.60
CA LEU A 104 -6.73 -8.11 13.30
C LEU A 104 -7.31 -8.79 14.56
N VAL A 105 -6.51 -9.64 15.21
CA VAL A 105 -6.84 -10.27 16.46
C VAL A 105 -6.25 -9.48 17.62
N TYR A 106 -6.96 -9.41 18.72
CA TYR A 106 -6.45 -8.78 19.95
C TYR A 106 -5.25 -9.56 20.51
N LEU A 107 -4.09 -8.91 20.56
CA LEU A 107 -2.83 -9.50 21.04
C LEU A 107 -2.50 -9.13 22.49
N GLY A 108 -3.28 -8.23 23.10
CA GLY A 108 -3.03 -7.67 24.42
C GLY A 108 -2.92 -6.14 24.37
N SER A 109 -2.66 -5.51 25.51
CA SER A 109 -2.59 -4.04 25.64
C SER A 109 -1.20 -3.47 25.37
N ASP A 110 -0.20 -4.28 25.03
CA ASP A 110 1.16 -3.83 24.73
C ASP A 110 1.31 -3.54 23.25
N THR A 111 1.61 -2.29 22.88
CA THR A 111 1.78 -1.83 21.50
C THR A 111 2.89 -2.59 20.75
N VAL A 112 3.93 -3.02 21.46
CA VAL A 112 5.05 -3.78 20.88
C VAL A 112 4.58 -5.07 20.19
N LEU A 113 3.50 -5.69 20.66
CA LEU A 113 2.94 -6.89 20.06
C LEU A 113 2.37 -6.63 18.66
N TYR A 114 1.90 -5.41 18.40
CA TYR A 114 1.35 -4.99 17.12
C TYR A 114 2.41 -4.45 16.16
N GLU A 115 3.46 -3.82 16.68
CA GLU A 115 4.57 -3.28 15.87
C GLU A 115 5.31 -4.35 15.07
N ASN A 116 5.27 -5.60 15.51
CA ASN A 116 5.84 -6.73 14.77
C ASN A 116 4.99 -7.13 13.54
N ALA A 117 3.68 -6.96 13.62
CA ALA A 117 2.72 -7.38 12.59
C ALA A 117 2.28 -6.24 11.67
N TYR A 118 2.35 -4.99 12.14
CA TYR A 118 1.86 -3.82 11.43
C TYR A 118 2.91 -2.72 11.33
N ASP A 119 2.90 -2.02 10.22
CA ASP A 119 3.63 -0.77 10.02
C ASP A 119 2.64 0.41 10.12
N LEU A 120 2.79 1.29 11.09
CA LEU A 120 2.05 2.55 11.14
C LEU A 120 2.62 3.52 10.12
N LYS A 121 1.86 3.81 9.05
CA LYS A 121 2.28 4.65 7.93
C LYS A 121 1.86 6.10 8.06
N GLN A 122 0.73 6.33 8.73
CA GLN A 122 0.18 7.64 8.98
C GLN A 122 -0.57 7.64 10.30
N THR A 123 -0.36 8.70 11.10
CA THR A 123 -1.09 8.92 12.36
C THR A 123 -1.05 10.40 12.71
N GLU A 124 -2.09 10.87 13.33
CA GLU A 124 -2.11 12.19 13.98
C GLU A 124 -1.81 12.10 15.49
N SER A 125 -2.26 11.03 16.14
CA SER A 125 -2.02 10.75 17.57
C SER A 125 -2.53 9.35 17.92
N ASN A 126 -2.00 8.71 18.96
CA ASN A 126 -2.53 7.47 19.58
C ASN A 126 -2.86 6.29 18.63
N GLY A 127 -2.26 6.24 17.45
CA GLY A 127 -2.64 5.25 16.45
C GLY A 127 -2.54 3.80 16.94
N TRP A 128 -1.57 3.47 17.76
CA TRP A 128 -1.42 2.11 18.29
C TRP A 128 -2.53 1.75 19.30
N GLU A 129 -2.90 2.68 20.15
CA GLU A 129 -4.00 2.49 21.10
C GLU A 129 -5.32 2.28 20.35
N ASP A 130 -5.56 3.07 19.30
CA ASP A 130 -6.76 2.94 18.47
C ASP A 130 -6.81 1.60 17.74
N LEU A 131 -5.66 1.07 17.26
CA LEU A 131 -5.58 -0.28 16.69
C LEU A 131 -5.89 -1.36 17.74
N ILE A 132 -5.37 -1.21 18.96
CA ILE A 132 -5.65 -2.12 20.08
C ILE A 132 -7.15 -2.14 20.38
N ASP A 133 -7.76 -0.97 20.53
CA ASP A 133 -9.19 -0.85 20.81
C ASP A 133 -10.05 -1.43 19.68
N PHE A 134 -9.66 -1.19 18.43
CA PHE A 134 -10.33 -1.79 17.26
C PHE A 134 -10.28 -3.32 17.30
N THR A 135 -9.12 -3.91 17.59
CA THR A 135 -8.98 -5.38 17.65
C THR A 135 -9.67 -6.00 18.89
N LEU A 136 -9.85 -5.22 19.96
CA LEU A 136 -10.57 -5.66 21.15
C LEU A 136 -12.10 -5.67 20.92
N ALA A 137 -12.62 -4.80 20.05
CA ALA A 137 -14.04 -4.67 19.78
C ALA A 137 -14.59 -5.70 18.78
N GLY A 138 -13.75 -6.37 18.01
CA GLY A 138 -14.09 -7.40 17.01
C GLY A 138 -14.07 -8.78 17.56
#